data_4f589f081daa33ebe5412281643dcbb4
#
_entry.id   4f589f081daa33ebe5412281643dcbb4
#
_cell.length_a   1.000
_cell.length_b   1.000
_cell.length_c   1.000
_cell.angle_alpha   90.00
_cell.angle_beta   90.00
_cell.angle_gamma   90.00
#
_symmetry.space_group_name_H-M   'P 1'
#
loop_
_entity.id
_entity.type
_entity.pdbx_description
1 polymer ?
#
loop_
_entity_poly.entity_id
_entity_poly.type
_entity_poly.pdbx_seq_one_letter_code
_entity_poly.pdbx_strand_id
1 'polypeptide(L)'
;MRKLTLIGTALLIAISSYAGGLLTNTNQHIAFLRMIARGASLQIDGVYSNPAGVAFMDNGLYFSLNGQSAYQTRNIDATFALFPEKTRRYKGTAAVPIIPSAYVVYKHDNWALSGFVGVVGGGGKASFDDGLPMFDSRIMAGIYAASQKTITPDMYTINSSVSGRQFIYGAQLGLSYRLNKYLSVFGGGRMDYFSGNYSGYAIAKLKANSATLTDVELDCDQTGWGITPIIGLDYKNGKWNVGVKYEFRTNLNIENTTKKNSDPDGTLADYKDGVNTPNDIPSLLTVAVGYQFTPRLRATAEYHFYDDKHARMANIPGTTTGKQHALTHGTNEFLAGAEYDVNKMITVSAGVQRTDYGLSNDYQSDTSFSCDSYSIGLGGAVKLTPKLTMNVAYFWTNYSKYTKSTDASSRGGYNDTTMSGTDVYSRTNKVFGLGFDYKF
;
A
#
# COMPACT_ATOMS: atom_id res chain seq x y z
N MET A 1 -21.00 -34.45 -16.47
CA MET A 1 -21.12 -33.52 -15.32
C MET A 1 -20.78 -32.14 -15.86
N ARG A 2 -21.70 -31.18 -15.80
CA ARG A 2 -21.42 -29.78 -16.16
C ARG A 2 -20.36 -29.25 -15.16
N LYS A 3 -19.24 -28.69 -15.67
CA LYS A 3 -18.24 -28.03 -14.86
C LYS A 3 -18.93 -26.96 -14.01
N LEU A 4 -18.72 -26.99 -12.70
CA LEU A 4 -19.19 -25.92 -11.81
C LEU A 4 -18.53 -24.62 -12.29
N THR A 5 -19.32 -23.71 -12.84
CA THR A 5 -18.82 -22.38 -13.24
C THR A 5 -18.70 -21.54 -11.97
N LEU A 6 -17.51 -21.50 -11.41
CA LEU A 6 -17.16 -20.57 -10.33
C LEU A 6 -17.00 -19.18 -10.96
N ILE A 7 -17.86 -18.22 -10.61
CA ILE A 7 -17.85 -16.87 -11.16
C ILE A 7 -16.57 -16.14 -10.67
N GLY A 8 -15.78 -15.68 -11.64
CA GLY A 8 -14.50 -15.04 -11.41
C GLY A 8 -14.60 -13.67 -10.72
N THR A 9 -13.74 -13.46 -9.77
CA THR A 9 -13.52 -12.16 -9.14
C THR A 9 -12.07 -11.75 -9.30
N ALA A 10 -11.80 -10.57 -9.84
CA ALA A 10 -10.46 -10.05 -10.01
C ALA A 10 -9.67 -10.06 -8.67
N LEU A 11 -8.60 -10.84 -8.65
CA LEU A 11 -7.71 -11.00 -7.51
C LEU A 11 -6.71 -9.83 -7.48
N LEU A 12 -7.10 -8.67 -6.99
CA LEU A 12 -6.16 -7.58 -6.70
C LEU A 12 -5.74 -7.68 -5.23
N ILE A 13 -4.66 -8.44 -4.95
CA ILE A 13 -4.03 -8.39 -3.64
C ILE A 13 -3.17 -7.12 -3.58
N ALA A 14 -3.76 -6.01 -3.21
CA ALA A 14 -3.01 -4.80 -2.90
C ALA A 14 -2.28 -4.99 -1.58
N ILE A 15 -0.97 -5.24 -1.64
CA ILE A 15 -0.11 -5.27 -0.47
C ILE A 15 0.43 -3.86 -0.27
N SER A 16 -0.34 -2.99 0.37
CA SER A 16 0.22 -1.74 0.89
C SER A 16 1.02 -2.07 2.15
N SER A 17 2.31 -1.85 2.10
CA SER A 17 3.23 -2.17 3.20
C SER A 17 3.24 -1.14 4.31
N TYR A 18 2.69 0.05 4.07
CA TYR A 18 2.79 1.21 4.98
C TYR A 18 1.48 1.96 5.07
N ALA A 19 1.33 2.79 6.10
CA ALA A 19 0.39 3.89 6.08
C ALA A 19 0.73 4.77 4.87
N GLY A 20 -0.26 5.09 4.08
CA GLY A 20 -0.19 5.75 2.78
C GLY A 20 -1.54 5.62 2.13
N GLY A 21 -1.69 6.05 0.90
CA GLY A 21 -2.90 5.80 0.12
C GLY A 21 -3.20 4.31 -0.06
N LEU A 22 -4.34 3.97 -0.62
CA LEU A 22 -4.75 2.58 -0.83
C LEU A 22 -3.75 1.76 -1.67
N LEU A 23 -3.04 2.42 -2.60
CA LEU A 23 -2.10 1.80 -3.53
C LEU A 23 -0.64 2.23 -3.31
N THR A 24 -0.40 3.30 -2.57
CA THR A 24 0.91 3.94 -2.45
C THR A 24 1.48 3.85 -1.04
N ASN A 25 2.80 3.87 -0.95
CA ASN A 25 3.55 3.99 0.28
C ASN A 25 3.88 5.46 0.55
N THR A 26 4.32 5.72 1.77
CA THR A 26 4.85 7.02 2.17
C THR A 26 6.35 7.13 1.83
N ASN A 27 7.01 8.19 2.31
CA ASN A 27 8.44 8.39 2.14
C ASN A 27 9.25 7.22 2.71
N GLN A 28 10.19 6.69 1.92
CA GLN A 28 11.03 5.54 2.29
C GLN A 28 12.30 5.93 3.07
N HIS A 29 12.53 7.22 3.31
CA HIS A 29 13.64 7.69 4.13
C HIS A 29 13.44 7.36 5.61
N ILE A 30 14.50 7.00 6.33
CA ILE A 30 14.37 6.60 7.74
C ILE A 30 13.98 7.78 8.64
N ALA A 31 14.29 9.02 8.24
CA ALA A 31 13.79 10.20 8.93
C ALA A 31 12.25 10.27 8.98
N PHE A 32 11.54 9.77 7.93
CA PHE A 32 10.09 9.63 7.95
C PHE A 32 9.65 8.58 8.97
N LEU A 33 10.25 7.40 8.99
CA LEU A 33 9.85 6.35 9.93
C LEU A 33 9.99 6.77 11.40
N ARG A 34 11.01 7.59 11.72
CA ARG A 34 11.25 8.06 13.10
C ARG A 34 10.45 9.30 13.49
N MET A 35 9.99 10.10 12.50
CA MET A 35 9.21 11.31 12.71
C MET A 35 8.21 11.52 11.59
N ILE A 36 7.19 10.79 11.49
CA ILE A 36 6.22 10.60 10.40
C ILE A 36 5.84 11.89 9.62
N ALA A 37 5.78 13.09 10.22
CA ALA A 37 5.42 14.34 9.57
C ALA A 37 6.67 15.04 8.99
N ARG A 38 6.92 14.88 7.67
CA ARG A 38 8.13 15.39 6.99
C ARG A 38 7.87 16.39 5.87
N GLY A 39 6.60 16.76 5.64
CA GLY A 39 6.23 17.70 4.58
C GLY A 39 6.71 19.14 4.77
N ALA A 40 7.28 19.47 5.92
CA ALA A 40 8.02 20.72 6.16
C ALA A 40 9.53 20.47 6.37
N SER A 41 10.08 19.35 5.92
CA SER A 41 11.51 19.04 6.02
C SER A 41 12.33 19.89 5.06
N LEU A 42 13.47 20.39 5.57
CA LEU A 42 14.51 21.08 4.79
C LEU A 42 15.78 20.23 4.69
N GLN A 43 15.65 18.92 4.83
CA GLN A 43 16.74 17.93 4.80
C GLN A 43 16.63 17.09 3.52
N ILE A 44 17.55 16.13 3.34
CA ILE A 44 17.59 15.31 2.10
C ILE A 44 16.34 14.48 1.87
N ASP A 45 15.64 14.03 2.91
CA ASP A 45 14.34 13.33 2.81
C ASP A 45 13.23 14.21 2.22
N GLY A 46 13.42 15.55 2.26
CA GLY A 46 12.58 16.52 1.56
C GLY A 46 12.48 16.26 0.06
N VAL A 47 13.45 15.62 -0.59
CA VAL A 47 13.34 15.23 -2.02
C VAL A 47 12.02 14.56 -2.33
N TYR A 48 11.50 13.73 -1.42
CA TYR A 48 10.20 13.08 -1.56
C TYR A 48 9.05 13.86 -0.88
N SER A 49 9.25 14.27 0.39
CA SER A 49 8.16 14.85 1.19
C SER A 49 7.92 16.34 0.92
N ASN A 50 8.97 17.14 0.74
CA ASN A 50 8.95 18.59 0.53
C ASN A 50 10.01 19.02 -0.48
N PRO A 51 9.84 18.67 -1.76
CA PRO A 51 10.91 18.90 -2.73
C PRO A 51 11.27 20.36 -2.95
N ALA A 52 10.35 21.31 -2.73
CA ALA A 52 10.67 22.73 -2.75
C ALA A 52 11.58 23.15 -1.61
N GLY A 53 11.45 22.51 -0.43
CA GLY A 53 12.23 22.81 0.77
C GLY A 53 13.73 22.53 0.61
N VAL A 54 14.14 21.62 -0.29
CA VAL A 54 15.57 21.32 -0.50
C VAL A 54 16.35 22.53 -1.07
N ALA A 55 15.66 23.52 -1.67
CA ALA A 55 16.27 24.77 -2.11
C ALA A 55 16.82 25.63 -0.95
N PHE A 56 16.42 25.35 0.29
CA PHE A 56 16.94 26.03 1.50
C PHE A 56 18.08 25.26 2.18
N MET A 57 18.52 24.12 1.66
CA MET A 57 19.71 23.42 2.12
C MET A 57 20.98 24.26 1.83
N ASP A 58 22.08 23.97 2.52
CA ASP A 58 23.38 24.53 2.17
C ASP A 58 23.87 24.04 0.81
N ASN A 59 24.76 24.82 0.16
CA ASN A 59 25.39 24.37 -1.07
C ASN A 59 26.18 23.08 -0.84
N GLY A 60 26.14 22.19 -1.83
CA GLY A 60 26.86 20.91 -1.80
C GLY A 60 26.13 19.78 -2.49
N LEU A 61 26.80 18.64 -2.53
CA LEU A 61 26.24 17.37 -3.00
C LEU A 61 25.88 16.53 -1.77
N TYR A 62 24.66 15.99 -1.78
CA TYR A 62 24.13 15.16 -0.70
C TYR A 62 23.64 13.85 -1.28
N PHE A 63 23.85 12.77 -0.55
CA PHE A 63 23.40 11.44 -0.89
C PHE A 63 22.83 10.75 0.35
N SER A 64 21.75 9.99 0.19
CA SER A 64 21.21 9.15 1.25
C SER A 64 20.89 7.77 0.72
N LEU A 65 21.23 6.75 1.51
CA LEU A 65 20.88 5.35 1.27
C LEU A 65 20.15 4.80 2.47
N ASN A 66 19.00 4.17 2.22
CA ASN A 66 18.13 3.68 3.26
C ASN A 66 17.70 2.25 2.99
N GLY A 67 17.47 1.47 4.05
CA GLY A 67 16.92 0.14 4.02
C GLY A 67 15.87 -0.02 5.11
N GLN A 68 14.72 -0.57 4.75
CA GLN A 68 13.64 -0.87 5.67
C GLN A 68 13.33 -2.36 5.64
N SER A 69 13.08 -2.96 6.81
CA SER A 69 12.58 -4.33 6.94
C SER A 69 11.14 -4.27 7.44
N ALA A 70 10.21 -4.90 6.74
CA ALA A 70 8.80 -4.85 7.05
C ALA A 70 8.21 -6.23 7.28
N TYR A 71 7.37 -6.34 8.30
CA TYR A 71 6.59 -7.54 8.61
C TYR A 71 5.12 -7.19 8.82
N GLN A 72 4.24 -7.88 8.10
CA GLN A 72 2.80 -7.69 8.17
C GLN A 72 2.06 -9.00 8.37
N THR A 73 0.92 -8.92 9.05
CA THR A 73 -0.12 -9.95 9.03
C THR A 73 -1.41 -9.39 8.44
N ARG A 74 -2.15 -10.24 7.75
CA ARG A 74 -3.47 -9.95 7.19
C ARG A 74 -4.37 -11.12 7.55
N ASN A 75 -5.36 -10.90 8.41
CA ASN A 75 -6.25 -11.96 8.86
C ASN A 75 -7.68 -11.66 8.41
N ILE A 76 -8.39 -12.72 8.05
CA ILE A 76 -9.82 -12.71 7.76
C ILE A 76 -10.46 -13.75 8.66
N ASP A 77 -11.30 -13.32 9.61
CA ASP A 77 -12.14 -14.20 10.38
C ASP A 77 -13.49 -14.26 9.67
N ALA A 78 -13.73 -15.36 8.94
CA ALA A 78 -14.89 -15.53 8.07
C ALA A 78 -15.93 -16.46 8.70
N THR A 79 -17.19 -16.03 8.70
CA THR A 79 -18.34 -16.81 9.18
C THR A 79 -19.24 -17.15 8.00
N PHE A 80 -19.46 -18.45 7.79
CA PHE A 80 -20.29 -18.95 6.69
C PHE A 80 -20.97 -20.26 7.08
N ALA A 81 -22.22 -20.45 6.66
CA ALA A 81 -23.05 -21.58 7.12
C ALA A 81 -22.49 -22.96 6.75
N LEU A 82 -21.75 -23.08 5.64
CA LEU A 82 -21.16 -24.35 5.20
C LEU A 82 -19.75 -24.60 5.77
N PHE A 83 -19.16 -23.65 6.50
CA PHE A 83 -17.88 -23.94 7.18
C PHE A 83 -18.13 -24.91 8.35
N PRO A 84 -17.30 -25.96 8.50
CA PRO A 84 -17.48 -26.97 9.56
C PRO A 84 -17.58 -26.35 10.96
N GLU A 85 -16.79 -25.33 11.24
CA GLU A 85 -16.75 -24.64 12.54
C GLU A 85 -17.56 -23.32 12.54
N LYS A 86 -18.40 -23.10 11.49
CA LYS A 86 -19.12 -21.84 11.22
C LYS A 86 -18.20 -20.63 11.02
N THR A 87 -17.15 -20.46 11.82
CA THR A 87 -16.17 -19.39 11.70
C THR A 87 -14.78 -19.98 11.49
N ARG A 88 -14.09 -19.52 10.46
CA ARG A 88 -12.72 -19.95 10.12
C ARG A 88 -11.81 -18.75 9.99
N ARG A 89 -10.58 -18.85 10.52
CA ARG A 89 -9.55 -17.84 10.35
C ARG A 89 -8.64 -18.19 9.19
N TYR A 90 -8.48 -17.21 8.29
CA TYR A 90 -7.50 -17.23 7.20
C TYR A 90 -6.39 -16.23 7.54
N LYS A 91 -5.16 -16.71 7.58
CA LYS A 91 -4.00 -15.90 7.97
C LYS A 91 -3.08 -15.69 6.78
N GLY A 92 -2.93 -14.43 6.38
CA GLY A 92 -1.93 -14.00 5.43
C GLY A 92 -0.72 -13.39 6.14
N THR A 93 0.47 -13.67 5.63
CA THR A 93 1.72 -13.07 6.10
C THR A 93 2.46 -12.43 4.95
N ALA A 94 3.10 -11.28 5.20
CA ALA A 94 4.02 -10.67 4.27
C ALA A 94 5.27 -10.22 5.01
N ALA A 95 6.43 -10.63 4.52
CA ALA A 95 7.72 -10.22 5.04
C ALA A 95 8.61 -9.72 3.90
N VAL A 96 9.20 -8.55 4.08
CA VAL A 96 10.18 -7.98 3.16
C VAL A 96 11.45 -7.70 3.94
N PRO A 97 12.49 -8.50 3.75
CA PRO A 97 13.73 -8.36 4.51
C PRO A 97 14.39 -6.99 4.34
N ILE A 98 14.35 -6.45 3.11
CA ILE A 98 14.91 -5.13 2.82
C ILE A 98 14.12 -4.45 1.69
N ILE A 99 13.73 -3.20 1.93
CA ILE A 99 13.18 -2.27 0.95
C ILE A 99 14.18 -1.12 0.83
N PRO A 100 14.95 -1.06 -0.26
CA PRO A 100 15.96 -0.03 -0.45
C PRO A 100 15.36 1.26 -0.98
N SER A 101 15.96 2.40 -0.62
CA SER A 101 15.73 3.70 -1.27
C SER A 101 16.99 4.55 -1.26
N ALA A 102 17.13 5.40 -2.27
CA ALA A 102 18.24 6.33 -2.38
C ALA A 102 17.75 7.72 -2.79
N TYR A 103 18.44 8.73 -2.26
CA TYR A 103 18.14 10.14 -2.49
C TYR A 103 19.43 10.87 -2.86
N VAL A 104 19.31 11.85 -3.74
CA VAL A 104 20.42 12.72 -4.12
C VAL A 104 19.93 14.16 -4.23
N VAL A 105 20.75 15.10 -3.77
CA VAL A 105 20.54 16.55 -3.95
C VAL A 105 21.85 17.18 -4.35
N TYR A 106 21.86 17.90 -5.46
CA TYR A 106 22.90 18.85 -5.81
C TYR A 106 22.37 20.26 -5.66
N LYS A 107 22.81 20.93 -4.62
CA LYS A 107 22.38 22.29 -4.24
C LYS A 107 23.45 23.30 -4.60
N HIS A 108 23.07 24.33 -5.37
CA HIS A 108 23.94 25.43 -5.76
C HIS A 108 23.15 26.75 -5.76
N ASP A 109 23.56 27.73 -4.95
CA ASP A 109 22.97 29.05 -4.80
C ASP A 109 21.43 29.04 -4.62
N ASN A 110 20.67 29.43 -5.63
CA ASN A 110 19.21 29.48 -5.54
C ASN A 110 18.49 28.23 -6.08
N TRP A 111 19.21 27.27 -6.66
CA TRP A 111 18.58 26.09 -7.22
C TRP A 111 19.12 24.78 -6.63
N ALA A 112 18.33 23.77 -6.69
CA ALA A 112 18.69 22.41 -6.31
C ALA A 112 18.11 21.40 -7.30
N LEU A 113 18.96 20.54 -7.86
CA LEU A 113 18.55 19.35 -8.60
C LEU A 113 18.44 18.21 -7.60
N SER A 114 17.31 17.52 -7.61
CA SER A 114 17.08 16.44 -6.65
C SER A 114 16.49 15.20 -7.33
N GLY A 115 16.86 14.04 -6.81
CA GLY A 115 16.41 12.74 -7.32
C GLY A 115 16.16 11.74 -6.20
N PHE A 116 15.25 10.81 -6.47
CA PHE A 116 14.88 9.70 -5.58
C PHE A 116 14.66 8.44 -6.41
N VAL A 117 15.05 7.30 -5.86
CA VAL A 117 14.65 5.98 -6.33
C VAL A 117 14.24 5.11 -5.15
N GLY A 118 13.14 4.34 -5.30
CA GLY A 118 12.64 3.48 -4.23
C GLY A 118 11.30 2.83 -4.57
N VAL A 119 10.69 2.18 -3.58
CA VAL A 119 9.39 1.54 -3.69
C VAL A 119 8.31 2.51 -3.22
N VAL A 120 7.50 3.03 -4.15
CA VAL A 120 6.45 4.02 -3.88
C VAL A 120 5.07 3.40 -3.69
N GLY A 121 4.94 2.08 -3.88
CA GLY A 121 3.69 1.35 -3.65
C GLY A 121 3.92 -0.14 -3.55
N GLY A 122 3.01 -0.83 -2.87
CA GLY A 122 3.17 -2.25 -2.58
C GLY A 122 4.33 -2.50 -1.61
N GLY A 123 5.03 -3.59 -1.74
CA GLY A 123 6.23 -3.90 -0.96
C GLY A 123 6.21 -5.27 -0.33
N GLY A 124 6.01 -6.31 -1.12
CA GLY A 124 6.20 -7.67 -0.65
C GLY A 124 5.30 -8.70 -1.31
N LYS A 125 5.52 -9.94 -0.92
CA LYS A 125 4.68 -11.09 -1.23
C LYS A 125 3.83 -11.40 0.00
N ALA A 126 2.49 -11.37 -0.15
CA ALA A 126 1.58 -11.93 0.84
C ALA A 126 1.21 -13.35 0.44
N SER A 127 1.21 -14.27 1.40
CA SER A 127 0.79 -15.64 1.19
C SER A 127 -0.30 -15.99 2.20
N PHE A 128 -1.34 -16.64 1.70
CA PHE A 128 -2.40 -17.29 2.47
C PHE A 128 -2.32 -18.78 2.15
N ASP A 129 -1.63 -19.51 3.02
CA ASP A 129 -1.32 -20.92 2.78
C ASP A 129 -2.55 -21.82 2.93
N ASP A 130 -3.56 -21.35 3.66
CA ASP A 130 -4.86 -22.03 3.84
C ASP A 130 -5.97 -21.47 2.92
N GLY A 131 -5.60 -20.75 1.86
CA GLY A 131 -6.52 -20.13 0.91
C GLY A 131 -7.20 -18.87 1.44
N LEU A 132 -8.37 -18.57 0.89
CA LEU A 132 -9.20 -17.41 1.24
C LEU A 132 -10.67 -17.80 1.43
N PRO A 133 -11.45 -17.05 2.24
CA PRO A 133 -12.86 -17.30 2.44
C PRO A 133 -13.64 -17.39 1.13
N MET A 134 -13.34 -16.51 0.18
CA MET A 134 -14.02 -16.48 -1.12
C MET A 134 -13.81 -17.75 -1.95
N PHE A 135 -12.70 -18.47 -1.80
CA PHE A 135 -12.48 -19.73 -2.51
C PHE A 135 -13.27 -20.85 -1.85
N ASP A 136 -13.09 -21.01 -0.55
CA ASP A 136 -13.71 -22.09 0.20
C ASP A 136 -15.24 -21.97 0.17
N SER A 137 -15.79 -20.77 0.41
CA SER A 137 -17.23 -20.56 0.39
C SER A 137 -17.87 -20.83 -0.96
N ARG A 138 -17.24 -20.39 -2.06
CA ARG A 138 -17.73 -20.65 -3.43
C ARG A 138 -17.67 -22.11 -3.78
N ILE A 139 -16.56 -22.80 -3.49
CA ILE A 139 -16.42 -24.23 -3.73
C ILE A 139 -17.48 -25.01 -2.94
N MET A 140 -17.64 -24.72 -1.65
CA MET A 140 -18.62 -25.39 -0.80
C MET A 140 -20.04 -25.15 -1.26
N ALA A 141 -20.42 -23.90 -1.52
CA ALA A 141 -21.76 -23.57 -2.02
C ALA A 141 -22.03 -24.18 -3.39
N GLY A 142 -21.05 -24.16 -4.29
CA GLY A 142 -21.14 -24.77 -5.62
C GLY A 142 -21.34 -26.28 -5.56
N ILE A 143 -20.56 -27.01 -4.76
CA ILE A 143 -20.70 -28.46 -4.56
C ILE A 143 -22.08 -28.76 -3.94
N TYR A 144 -22.47 -28.03 -2.90
CA TYR A 144 -23.75 -28.21 -2.23
C TYR A 144 -24.93 -28.00 -3.16
N ALA A 145 -24.90 -26.95 -3.98
CA ALA A 145 -25.94 -26.68 -4.97
C ALA A 145 -25.96 -27.74 -6.10
N ALA A 146 -24.82 -28.07 -6.70
CA ALA A 146 -24.72 -29.00 -7.82
C ALA A 146 -25.08 -30.44 -7.42
N SER A 147 -24.84 -30.82 -6.17
CA SER A 147 -25.23 -32.13 -5.64
C SER A 147 -26.67 -32.17 -5.12
N GLN A 148 -27.47 -31.13 -5.34
CA GLN A 148 -28.81 -31.01 -4.76
C GLN A 148 -28.78 -31.22 -3.22
N LYS A 149 -27.76 -30.67 -2.55
CA LYS A 149 -27.56 -30.74 -1.09
C LYS A 149 -27.20 -32.15 -0.55
N THR A 150 -26.82 -33.09 -1.41
CA THR A 150 -26.44 -34.44 -0.96
C THR A 150 -24.98 -34.59 -0.57
N ILE A 151 -24.07 -33.75 -1.13
CA ILE A 151 -22.66 -33.73 -0.75
C ILE A 151 -22.46 -32.60 0.25
N THR A 152 -22.17 -32.99 1.51
CA THR A 152 -21.94 -32.07 2.63
C THR A 152 -20.44 -31.81 2.84
N PRO A 153 -20.04 -30.73 3.53
CA PRO A 153 -18.64 -30.35 3.72
C PRO A 153 -17.74 -31.41 4.37
N ASP A 154 -18.29 -32.33 5.13
CA ASP A 154 -17.58 -33.44 5.75
C ASP A 154 -17.20 -34.54 4.75
N MET A 155 -17.81 -34.61 3.57
CA MET A 155 -17.59 -35.64 2.54
C MET A 155 -16.40 -35.34 1.60
N TYR A 156 -15.84 -34.16 1.62
CA TYR A 156 -14.71 -33.76 0.77
C TYR A 156 -13.65 -32.96 1.53
N THR A 157 -12.52 -32.75 0.88
CA THR A 157 -11.47 -31.84 1.35
C THR A 157 -11.28 -30.71 0.35
N ILE A 158 -10.98 -29.52 0.84
CA ILE A 158 -10.50 -28.39 0.02
C ILE A 158 -9.06 -28.14 0.40
N ASN A 159 -8.19 -28.08 -0.59
CA ASN A 159 -6.82 -27.62 -0.47
C ASN A 159 -6.67 -26.38 -1.37
N SER A 160 -6.40 -25.25 -0.77
CA SER A 160 -6.26 -23.98 -1.47
C SER A 160 -5.11 -23.16 -0.90
N SER A 161 -4.43 -22.44 -1.77
CA SER A 161 -3.39 -21.49 -1.40
C SER A 161 -3.36 -20.36 -2.40
N VAL A 162 -3.06 -19.17 -1.94
CA VAL A 162 -2.87 -18.01 -2.81
C VAL A 162 -1.73 -17.15 -2.32
N SER A 163 -0.96 -16.65 -3.25
CA SER A 163 0.05 -15.64 -2.99
C SER A 163 -0.03 -14.51 -4.01
N GLY A 164 0.22 -13.29 -3.54
CA GLY A 164 0.33 -12.12 -4.39
C GLY A 164 1.55 -11.31 -4.02
N ARG A 165 2.27 -10.85 -5.03
CA ARG A 165 3.39 -9.93 -4.90
C ARG A 165 3.08 -8.68 -5.70
N GLN A 166 3.34 -7.51 -5.10
CA GLN A 166 3.15 -6.23 -5.77
C GLN A 166 4.23 -5.24 -5.35
N PHE A 167 4.85 -4.59 -6.34
CA PHE A 167 5.75 -3.46 -6.15
C PHE A 167 5.42 -2.38 -7.17
N ILE A 168 5.46 -1.12 -6.72
CA ILE A 168 5.54 0.04 -7.60
C ILE A 168 6.89 0.69 -7.32
N TYR A 169 7.80 0.59 -8.28
CA TYR A 169 9.11 1.24 -8.23
C TYR A 169 8.99 2.65 -8.77
N GLY A 170 9.49 3.63 -8.03
CA GLY A 170 9.48 5.03 -8.43
C GLY A 170 10.90 5.56 -8.66
N ALA A 171 11.08 6.31 -9.74
CA ALA A 171 12.27 7.10 -10.01
C ALA A 171 11.86 8.55 -10.25
N GLN A 172 12.18 9.44 -9.30
CA GLN A 172 11.82 10.86 -9.30
C GLN A 172 13.01 11.74 -9.63
N LEU A 173 12.78 12.77 -10.43
CA LEU A 173 13.74 13.84 -10.72
C LEU A 173 13.03 15.18 -10.76
N GLY A 174 13.67 16.24 -10.25
CA GLY A 174 13.09 17.57 -10.33
C GLY A 174 14.03 18.68 -9.90
N LEU A 175 13.62 19.89 -10.20
CA LEU A 175 14.36 21.12 -9.94
C LEU A 175 13.59 21.99 -8.93
N SER A 176 14.28 22.41 -7.88
CA SER A 176 13.79 23.40 -6.91
C SER A 176 14.50 24.72 -7.13
N TYR A 177 13.76 25.81 -7.02
CA TYR A 177 14.31 27.16 -7.18
C TYR A 177 13.83 28.07 -6.06
N ARG A 178 14.77 28.74 -5.37
CA ARG A 178 14.51 29.71 -4.33
C ARG A 178 14.27 31.08 -4.97
N LEU A 179 13.01 31.52 -5.00
CA LEU A 179 12.57 32.77 -5.59
C LEU A 179 13.08 33.99 -4.79
N ASN A 180 13.12 33.85 -3.46
CA ASN A 180 13.65 34.85 -2.55
C ASN A 180 14.07 34.17 -1.22
N LYS A 181 14.41 34.96 -0.21
CA LYS A 181 14.86 34.42 1.10
C LYS A 181 13.80 33.61 1.86
N TYR A 182 12.51 33.71 1.45
CA TYR A 182 11.40 33.07 2.14
C TYR A 182 10.70 31.97 1.31
N LEU A 183 10.76 32.05 -0.01
CA LEU A 183 9.91 31.28 -0.89
C LEU A 183 10.73 30.49 -1.90
N SER A 184 10.41 29.20 -2.04
CA SER A 184 10.92 28.34 -3.09
C SER A 184 9.79 27.54 -3.75
N VAL A 185 10.05 27.11 -4.99
CA VAL A 185 9.14 26.30 -5.80
C VAL A 185 9.87 25.06 -6.31
N PHE A 186 9.10 24.04 -6.66
CA PHE A 186 9.59 22.81 -7.26
C PHE A 186 8.75 22.41 -8.45
N GLY A 187 9.39 21.90 -9.49
CA GLY A 187 8.79 21.22 -10.61
C GLY A 187 9.57 19.96 -10.97
N GLY A 188 8.87 18.85 -11.14
CA GLY A 188 9.51 17.57 -11.44
C GLY A 188 8.50 16.49 -11.80
N GLY A 189 8.98 15.26 -11.86
CA GLY A 189 8.14 14.11 -12.13
C GLY A 189 8.76 12.83 -11.60
N ARG A 190 7.91 11.82 -11.48
CA ARG A 190 8.28 10.46 -11.09
C ARG A 190 7.77 9.48 -12.12
N MET A 191 8.66 8.62 -12.60
CA MET A 191 8.30 7.43 -13.35
C MET A 191 7.97 6.32 -12.37
N ASP A 192 6.80 5.73 -12.52
CA ASP A 192 6.29 4.65 -11.67
C ASP A 192 6.17 3.37 -12.53
N TYR A 193 6.81 2.28 -12.07
CA TYR A 193 6.78 0.97 -12.72
C TYR A 193 6.16 -0.05 -11.78
N PHE A 194 5.02 -0.61 -12.19
CA PHE A 194 4.32 -1.68 -11.50
C PHE A 194 4.87 -3.04 -11.91
N SER A 195 5.15 -3.89 -10.93
CA SER A 195 5.49 -5.30 -11.12
C SER A 195 4.74 -6.13 -10.09
N GLY A 196 3.87 -7.01 -10.55
CA GLY A 196 3.05 -7.90 -9.75
C GLY A 196 3.13 -9.34 -10.22
N ASN A 197 2.74 -10.26 -9.34
CA ASN A 197 2.51 -11.66 -9.66
C ASN A 197 1.39 -12.18 -8.75
N TYR A 198 0.47 -12.92 -9.32
CA TYR A 198 -0.55 -13.68 -8.60
C TYR A 198 -0.41 -15.14 -8.95
N SER A 199 -0.31 -15.99 -7.92
CA SER A 199 -0.30 -17.43 -8.10
C SER A 199 -1.13 -18.10 -7.01
N GLY A 200 -1.83 -19.17 -7.37
CA GLY A 200 -2.63 -19.92 -6.42
C GLY A 200 -3.36 -21.08 -7.07
N TYR A 201 -3.91 -21.89 -6.20
CA TYR A 201 -4.74 -23.03 -6.60
C TYR A 201 -5.88 -23.26 -5.60
N ALA A 202 -6.94 -23.91 -6.06
CA ALA A 202 -8.01 -24.39 -5.21
C ALA A 202 -8.52 -25.72 -5.75
N ILE A 203 -8.32 -26.82 -5.01
CA ILE A 203 -8.63 -28.19 -5.40
C ILE A 203 -9.56 -28.78 -4.35
N ALA A 204 -10.71 -29.32 -4.78
CA ALA A 204 -11.61 -30.08 -3.94
C ALA A 204 -11.71 -31.53 -4.39
N LYS A 205 -11.62 -32.47 -3.43
CA LYS A 205 -11.68 -33.92 -3.71
C LYS A 205 -12.62 -34.63 -2.73
N LEU A 206 -13.39 -35.58 -3.25
CA LEU A 206 -14.19 -36.47 -2.41
C LEU A 206 -13.28 -37.36 -1.54
N LYS A 207 -13.61 -37.51 -0.25
CA LYS A 207 -12.87 -38.38 0.67
C LYS A 207 -13.04 -39.86 0.34
N ALA A 208 -14.20 -40.24 -0.16
CA ALA A 208 -14.54 -41.65 -0.41
C ALA A 208 -13.71 -42.31 -1.52
N ASN A 209 -13.36 -41.58 -2.58
CA ASN A 209 -12.68 -42.14 -3.75
C ASN A 209 -11.66 -41.18 -4.39
N SER A 210 -11.33 -40.10 -3.73
CA SER A 210 -10.42 -39.05 -4.21
C SER A 210 -10.81 -38.41 -5.55
N ALA A 211 -12.06 -38.55 -5.98
CA ALA A 211 -12.54 -37.92 -7.21
C ALA A 211 -12.46 -36.38 -7.09
N THR A 212 -11.92 -35.74 -8.11
CA THR A 212 -11.78 -34.29 -8.18
C THR A 212 -13.12 -33.64 -8.49
N LEU A 213 -13.57 -32.76 -7.60
CA LEU A 213 -14.79 -31.97 -7.75
C LEU A 213 -14.52 -30.61 -8.41
N THR A 214 -13.38 -29.99 -8.07
CA THR A 214 -12.89 -28.77 -8.69
C THR A 214 -11.37 -28.77 -8.67
N ASP A 215 -10.77 -28.12 -9.69
CA ASP A 215 -9.33 -27.94 -9.82
C ASP A 215 -9.09 -26.64 -10.59
N VAL A 216 -8.73 -25.60 -9.87
CA VAL A 216 -8.49 -24.26 -10.42
C VAL A 216 -7.09 -23.83 -10.06
N GLU A 217 -6.31 -23.36 -11.03
CA GLU A 217 -4.95 -22.92 -10.85
C GLU A 217 -4.66 -21.66 -11.70
N LEU A 218 -3.92 -20.73 -11.10
CA LEU A 218 -3.49 -19.47 -11.71
C LEU A 218 -2.00 -19.23 -11.43
N ASP A 219 -1.28 -18.76 -12.46
CA ASP A 219 0.02 -18.05 -12.35
C ASP A 219 0.05 -16.95 -13.40
N CYS A 220 0.01 -15.70 -12.94
CA CYS A 220 -0.10 -14.52 -13.77
C CYS A 220 0.86 -13.44 -13.27
N ASP A 221 1.78 -13.02 -14.13
CA ASP A 221 2.58 -11.81 -13.92
C ASP A 221 1.81 -10.60 -14.42
N GLN A 222 2.05 -9.45 -13.80
CA GLN A 222 1.41 -8.19 -14.17
C GLN A 222 2.45 -7.09 -14.20
N THR A 223 2.43 -6.26 -15.25
CA THR A 223 3.32 -5.11 -15.38
C THR A 223 2.57 -3.88 -15.90
N GLY A 224 3.10 -2.71 -15.58
CA GLY A 224 2.56 -1.44 -16.06
C GLY A 224 3.50 -0.30 -15.71
N TRP A 225 3.35 0.84 -16.35
CA TRP A 225 4.12 2.03 -16.02
C TRP A 225 3.32 3.31 -16.26
N GLY A 226 3.73 4.37 -15.59
CA GLY A 226 3.13 5.69 -15.72
C GLY A 226 4.07 6.79 -15.25
N ILE A 227 3.64 8.03 -15.44
CA ILE A 227 4.40 9.23 -15.02
C ILE A 227 3.52 10.06 -14.11
N THR A 228 4.04 10.44 -12.94
CA THR A 228 3.46 11.36 -11.97
C THR A 228 4.15 12.71 -12.08
N PRO A 229 3.55 13.76 -12.66
CA PRO A 229 4.03 15.12 -12.50
C PRO A 229 3.92 15.57 -11.05
N ILE A 230 4.89 16.37 -10.58
CA ILE A 230 4.96 16.84 -9.19
C ILE A 230 5.30 18.32 -9.18
N ILE A 231 4.55 19.09 -8.40
CA ILE A 231 4.84 20.49 -8.10
C ILE A 231 4.91 20.70 -6.60
N GLY A 232 5.67 21.68 -6.16
CA GLY A 232 5.81 22.01 -4.76
C GLY A 232 6.08 23.48 -4.51
N LEU A 233 5.76 23.91 -3.30
CA LEU A 233 6.02 25.23 -2.77
C LEU A 233 6.48 25.09 -1.32
N ASP A 234 7.50 25.86 -0.91
CA ASP A 234 7.92 25.94 0.48
C ASP A 234 8.12 27.42 0.88
N TYR A 235 7.53 27.77 2.02
CA TYR A 235 7.65 29.08 2.64
C TYR A 235 8.34 28.97 3.99
N LYS A 236 9.52 29.58 4.11
CA LYS A 236 10.34 29.61 5.33
C LYS A 236 10.49 31.03 5.85
N ASN A 237 10.05 31.27 7.07
CA ASN A 237 10.21 32.58 7.72
C ASN A 237 10.47 32.43 9.22
N GLY A 238 11.67 32.80 9.67
CA GLY A 238 12.07 32.71 11.06
C GLY A 238 11.98 31.26 11.58
N LYS A 239 11.06 31.03 12.52
CA LYS A 239 10.81 29.73 13.14
C LYS A 239 9.78 28.86 12.37
N TRP A 240 9.11 29.41 11.38
CA TRP A 240 8.06 28.74 10.60
C TRP A 240 8.59 28.18 9.28
N ASN A 241 8.13 26.99 8.94
CA ASN A 241 8.27 26.43 7.62
C ASN A 241 6.93 25.82 7.18
N VAL A 242 6.47 26.17 5.98
CA VAL A 242 5.23 25.65 5.41
C VAL A 242 5.55 25.02 4.07
N GLY A 243 5.33 23.71 3.95
CA GLY A 243 5.51 22.97 2.72
C GLY A 243 4.15 22.58 2.11
N VAL A 244 4.03 22.74 0.80
CA VAL A 244 2.87 22.27 0.01
C VAL A 244 3.40 21.51 -1.19
N LYS A 245 2.91 20.28 -1.39
CA LYS A 245 3.25 19.43 -2.54
C LYS A 245 1.97 18.89 -3.16
N TYR A 246 1.94 18.86 -4.48
CA TYR A 246 0.88 18.21 -5.23
C TYR A 246 1.50 17.22 -6.24
N GLU A 247 1.12 15.95 -6.11
CA GLU A 247 1.39 14.90 -7.06
C GLU A 247 0.14 14.68 -7.91
N PHE A 248 0.27 14.81 -9.23
CA PHE A 248 -0.86 14.56 -10.12
C PHE A 248 -1.16 13.06 -10.21
N ARG A 249 -2.39 12.74 -10.58
CA ARG A 249 -2.79 11.35 -10.81
C ARG A 249 -1.92 10.72 -11.90
N THR A 250 -1.43 9.52 -11.64
CA THR A 250 -0.72 8.71 -12.63
C THR A 250 -1.70 7.79 -13.32
N ASN A 251 -1.84 7.91 -14.63
CA ASN A 251 -2.54 6.91 -15.41
C ASN A 251 -1.66 5.65 -15.48
N LEU A 252 -2.11 4.60 -14.83
CA LEU A 252 -1.42 3.31 -14.78
C LEU A 252 -2.38 2.21 -15.24
N ASN A 253 -2.04 1.54 -16.33
CA ASN A 253 -2.69 0.35 -16.77
C ASN A 253 -1.78 -0.85 -16.52
N ILE A 254 -2.35 -1.94 -16.03
CA ILE A 254 -1.65 -3.17 -15.70
C ILE A 254 -2.05 -4.23 -16.70
N GLU A 255 -1.05 -4.80 -17.39
CA GLU A 255 -1.21 -5.84 -18.38
C GLU A 255 -0.79 -7.20 -17.80
N ASN A 256 -1.60 -8.22 -18.09
CA ASN A 256 -1.37 -9.59 -17.68
C ASN A 256 -0.41 -10.30 -18.64
N THR A 257 0.55 -11.03 -18.07
CA THR A 257 1.33 -12.07 -18.75
C THR A 257 1.05 -13.39 -18.04
N THR A 258 0.14 -14.19 -18.59
CA THR A 258 -0.42 -15.35 -17.91
C THR A 258 0.29 -16.62 -18.32
N LYS A 259 0.97 -17.26 -17.35
CA LYS A 259 1.69 -18.53 -17.53
C LYS A 259 0.78 -19.72 -17.38
N LYS A 260 -0.17 -19.65 -16.46
CA LYS A 260 -1.17 -20.69 -16.20
C LYS A 260 -2.50 -20.09 -15.82
N ASN A 261 -3.55 -20.54 -16.49
CA ASN A 261 -4.93 -20.19 -16.19
C ASN A 261 -5.80 -21.40 -16.58
N SER A 262 -6.28 -22.13 -15.58
CA SER A 262 -7.03 -23.37 -15.81
C SER A 262 -8.51 -23.14 -16.14
N ASP A 263 -9.02 -21.90 -15.98
CA ASP A 263 -10.41 -21.53 -16.24
C ASP A 263 -10.53 -20.12 -16.86
N PRO A 264 -9.92 -19.91 -18.06
CA PRO A 264 -9.82 -18.59 -18.67
C PRO A 264 -11.15 -18.00 -19.15
N ASP A 265 -12.16 -18.82 -19.37
CA ASP A 265 -13.48 -18.39 -19.83
C ASP A 265 -14.54 -18.35 -18.70
N GLY A 266 -14.11 -18.72 -17.48
CA GLY A 266 -14.95 -18.75 -16.28
C GLY A 266 -14.40 -17.87 -15.17
N THR A 267 -14.03 -18.51 -14.07
CA THR A 267 -13.60 -17.87 -12.82
C THR A 267 -12.38 -16.95 -12.94
N LEU A 268 -11.49 -17.24 -13.90
CA LEU A 268 -10.20 -16.57 -14.06
C LEU A 268 -10.14 -15.74 -15.36
N ALA A 269 -11.29 -15.29 -15.87
CA ALA A 269 -11.38 -14.54 -17.12
C ALA A 269 -10.60 -13.21 -17.08
N ASP A 270 -10.58 -12.53 -15.93
CA ASP A 270 -9.84 -11.29 -15.73
C ASP A 270 -8.31 -11.47 -15.75
N TYR A 271 -7.85 -12.73 -15.70
CA TYR A 271 -6.43 -13.11 -15.75
C TYR A 271 -6.03 -13.74 -17.09
N LYS A 272 -6.80 -13.56 -18.14
CA LYS A 272 -6.36 -13.93 -19.49
C LYS A 272 -5.11 -13.16 -19.87
N ASP A 273 -4.25 -13.79 -20.66
CA ASP A 273 -3.08 -13.19 -21.22
C ASP A 273 -3.43 -11.94 -22.04
N GLY A 274 -2.65 -10.85 -21.87
CA GLY A 274 -2.87 -9.58 -22.55
C GLY A 274 -4.05 -8.74 -22.04
N VAL A 275 -4.82 -9.19 -21.04
CA VAL A 275 -5.86 -8.35 -20.44
C VAL A 275 -5.21 -7.17 -19.74
N ASN A 276 -5.72 -5.97 -20.03
CA ASN A 276 -5.22 -4.71 -19.51
C ASN A 276 -6.26 -4.06 -18.60
N THR A 277 -5.85 -3.76 -17.35
CA THR A 277 -6.75 -3.27 -16.31
C THR A 277 -6.26 -1.93 -15.75
N PRO A 278 -7.09 -0.89 -15.61
CA PRO A 278 -6.71 0.35 -14.98
C PRO A 278 -6.43 0.15 -13.48
N ASN A 279 -5.35 0.75 -13.02
CA ASN A 279 -4.91 0.76 -11.61
C ASN A 279 -4.14 2.06 -11.33
N ASP A 280 -4.80 3.20 -11.54
CA ASP A 280 -4.20 4.54 -11.45
C ASP A 280 -3.66 4.80 -10.04
N ILE A 281 -2.55 5.53 -9.94
CA ILE A 281 -2.10 6.09 -8.67
C ILE A 281 -2.87 7.40 -8.46
N PRO A 282 -3.56 7.59 -7.31
CA PRO A 282 -4.33 8.79 -7.05
C PRO A 282 -3.45 10.03 -6.98
N SER A 283 -4.04 11.19 -7.25
CA SER A 283 -3.38 12.46 -6.94
C SER A 283 -3.25 12.61 -5.42
N LEU A 284 -2.18 13.28 -5.00
CA LEU A 284 -1.86 13.52 -3.59
C LEU A 284 -1.61 15.01 -3.34
N LEU A 285 -2.39 15.60 -2.45
CA LEU A 285 -2.11 16.89 -1.84
C LEU A 285 -1.45 16.67 -0.49
N THR A 286 -0.29 17.28 -0.27
CA THR A 286 0.39 17.35 1.03
C THR A 286 0.48 18.81 1.47
N VAL A 287 0.08 19.09 2.71
CA VAL A 287 0.26 20.39 3.36
C VAL A 287 0.85 20.18 4.73
N ALA A 288 1.96 20.85 5.02
CA ALA A 288 2.67 20.71 6.30
C ALA A 288 3.09 22.05 6.87
N VAL A 289 3.06 22.14 8.20
CA VAL A 289 3.51 23.30 8.96
C VAL A 289 4.50 22.83 10.02
N GLY A 290 5.74 23.26 9.88
CA GLY A 290 6.81 23.06 10.84
C GLY A 290 7.08 24.30 11.69
N TYR A 291 7.39 24.10 12.96
CA TYR A 291 7.74 25.17 13.88
C TYR A 291 8.94 24.81 14.76
N GLN A 292 9.91 25.74 14.83
CA GLN A 292 11.09 25.63 15.68
C GLN A 292 10.80 26.29 17.03
N PHE A 293 10.42 25.50 18.05
CA PHE A 293 10.08 26.01 19.39
C PHE A 293 11.31 26.59 20.12
N THR A 294 12.39 25.80 20.10
CA THR A 294 13.69 26.17 20.66
C THR A 294 14.79 25.82 19.65
N PRO A 295 16.05 26.24 19.85
CA PRO A 295 17.16 25.79 18.99
C PRO A 295 17.31 24.27 18.88
N ARG A 296 16.73 23.50 19.83
CA ARG A 296 16.83 22.04 19.91
C ARG A 296 15.53 21.29 19.64
N LEU A 297 14.36 21.94 19.73
CA LEU A 297 13.06 21.32 19.61
C LEU A 297 12.31 21.87 18.39
N ARG A 298 11.92 21.01 17.49
CA ARG A 298 11.05 21.30 16.34
C ARG A 298 9.93 20.28 16.23
N ALA A 299 8.78 20.71 15.74
CA ALA A 299 7.66 19.83 15.46
C ALA A 299 6.99 20.22 14.15
N THR A 300 6.30 19.27 13.57
CA THR A 300 5.55 19.42 12.31
C THR A 300 4.17 18.79 12.47
N ALA A 301 3.16 19.48 11.96
CA ALA A 301 1.82 18.93 11.67
C ALA A 301 1.64 18.88 10.16
N GLU A 302 1.02 17.83 9.67
CA GLU A 302 0.92 17.56 8.22
C GLU A 302 -0.41 16.90 7.91
N TYR A 303 -0.95 17.20 6.73
CA TYR A 303 -2.16 16.63 6.18
C TYR A 303 -1.91 16.13 4.77
N HIS A 304 -2.39 14.91 4.49
CA HIS A 304 -2.41 14.30 3.17
C HIS A 304 -3.85 14.03 2.74
N PHE A 305 -4.14 14.34 1.49
CA PHE A 305 -5.37 13.93 0.83
C PHE A 305 -5.03 13.19 -0.47
N TYR A 306 -5.43 11.92 -0.53
CA TYR A 306 -5.37 11.10 -1.74
C TYR A 306 -6.75 11.07 -2.38
N ASP A 307 -6.83 11.46 -3.65
CA ASP A 307 -8.08 11.48 -4.41
C ASP A 307 -8.38 10.12 -5.04
N ASP A 308 -8.51 9.10 -4.20
CA ASP A 308 -8.73 7.71 -4.61
C ASP A 308 -10.01 7.53 -5.42
N LYS A 309 -11.05 8.34 -5.16
CA LYS A 309 -12.33 8.26 -5.89
C LYS A 309 -12.23 8.62 -7.37
N HIS A 310 -11.21 9.35 -7.77
CA HIS A 310 -10.95 9.73 -9.16
C HIS A 310 -9.77 8.96 -9.77
N ALA A 311 -9.14 8.04 -9.04
CA ALA A 311 -8.14 7.11 -9.54
C ALA A 311 -8.83 5.85 -10.08
N ARG A 312 -8.74 5.58 -11.38
CA ARG A 312 -9.43 4.43 -11.99
C ARG A 312 -8.85 3.13 -11.44
N MET A 313 -9.72 2.24 -11.03
CA MET A 313 -9.41 0.88 -10.57
C MET A 313 -10.17 -0.15 -11.40
N ALA A 314 -9.76 -1.40 -11.31
CA ALA A 314 -10.54 -2.53 -11.85
C ALA A 314 -12.01 -2.44 -11.43
N ASN A 315 -12.88 -2.96 -12.26
CA ASN A 315 -14.32 -2.95 -11.98
C ASN A 315 -14.67 -3.84 -10.78
N ILE A 316 -15.71 -3.46 -10.08
CA ILE A 316 -16.36 -4.36 -9.12
C ILE A 316 -16.85 -5.60 -9.90
N PRO A 317 -16.55 -6.82 -9.45
CA PRO A 317 -16.89 -8.05 -10.16
C PRO A 317 -18.34 -8.11 -10.63
N GLY A 318 -18.52 -8.49 -11.89
CA GLY A 318 -19.84 -8.57 -12.51
C GLY A 318 -20.53 -7.22 -12.74
N THR A 319 -19.79 -6.09 -12.73
CA THR A 319 -20.28 -4.74 -13.04
C THR A 319 -19.38 -4.04 -14.05
N THR A 320 -19.87 -2.89 -14.55
CA THR A 320 -19.07 -1.93 -15.32
C THR A 320 -18.55 -0.75 -14.46
N THR A 321 -18.76 -0.81 -13.15
CA THR A 321 -18.43 0.25 -12.23
C THR A 321 -17.03 0.02 -11.63
N GLY A 322 -16.11 0.96 -11.80
CA GLY A 322 -14.78 0.89 -11.20
C GLY A 322 -14.84 0.89 -9.67
N LYS A 323 -13.99 0.09 -9.04
CA LYS A 323 -13.97 -0.14 -7.58
C LYS A 323 -13.78 1.14 -6.76
N GLN A 324 -13.13 2.17 -7.31
CA GLN A 324 -12.96 3.48 -6.65
C GLN A 324 -14.29 4.18 -6.33
N HIS A 325 -15.36 3.90 -7.07
CA HIS A 325 -16.69 4.49 -6.81
C HIS A 325 -17.37 3.90 -5.56
N ALA A 326 -16.91 2.76 -5.08
CA ALA A 326 -17.37 2.17 -3.83
C ALA A 326 -16.77 2.84 -2.57
N LEU A 327 -15.76 3.69 -2.71
CA LEU A 327 -15.25 4.49 -1.60
C LEU A 327 -16.24 5.60 -1.22
N THR A 328 -16.37 5.91 0.07
CA THR A 328 -17.21 7.03 0.55
C THR A 328 -16.54 8.37 0.29
N HIS A 329 -15.23 8.43 0.45
CA HIS A 329 -14.35 9.58 0.17
C HIS A 329 -12.93 9.10 -0.18
N GLY A 330 -12.06 10.00 -0.60
CA GLY A 330 -10.64 9.73 -0.77
C GLY A 330 -9.92 9.57 0.58
N THR A 331 -8.72 9.02 0.58
CA THR A 331 -7.94 8.79 1.82
C THR A 331 -7.50 10.11 2.45
N ASN A 332 -7.76 10.24 3.74
CA ASN A 332 -7.29 11.36 4.56
C ASN A 332 -6.25 10.87 5.58
N GLU A 333 -5.12 11.58 5.67
CA GLU A 333 -4.11 11.32 6.67
C GLU A 333 -3.77 12.59 7.46
N PHE A 334 -3.74 12.45 8.77
CA PHE A 334 -3.33 13.50 9.70
C PHE A 334 -2.06 13.02 10.42
N LEU A 335 -0.99 13.80 10.29
CA LEU A 335 0.32 13.43 10.80
C LEU A 335 0.84 14.52 11.74
N ALA A 336 1.55 14.11 12.78
CA ALA A 336 2.29 15.01 13.64
C ALA A 336 3.57 14.33 14.10
N GLY A 337 4.63 15.14 14.29
CA GLY A 337 5.89 14.63 14.79
C GLY A 337 6.76 15.72 15.40
N ALA A 338 7.71 15.28 16.21
CA ALA A 338 8.68 16.16 16.83
C ALA A 338 10.08 15.54 16.83
N GLU A 339 11.08 16.42 16.77
CA GLU A 339 12.49 16.06 16.88
C GLU A 339 13.14 16.94 17.97
N TYR A 340 13.97 16.32 18.78
CA TYR A 340 14.75 16.98 19.82
C TYR A 340 16.23 16.66 19.70
N ASP A 341 17.06 17.70 19.55
CA ASP A 341 18.51 17.58 19.54
C ASP A 341 19.01 17.47 20.97
N VAL A 342 19.27 16.24 21.44
CA VAL A 342 19.81 15.94 22.78
C VAL A 342 21.13 16.65 22.96
N ASN A 343 21.98 16.60 21.94
CA ASN A 343 23.24 17.30 21.82
C ASN A 343 23.59 17.54 20.33
N LYS A 344 24.81 17.99 20.04
CA LYS A 344 25.26 18.28 18.66
C LYS A 344 25.36 17.04 17.77
N MET A 345 25.37 15.81 18.35
CA MET A 345 25.54 14.56 17.63
C MET A 345 24.26 13.74 17.58
N ILE A 346 23.38 13.85 18.58
CA ILE A 346 22.23 12.93 18.74
C ILE A 346 20.93 13.72 18.67
N THR A 347 20.06 13.31 17.76
CA THR A 347 18.66 13.75 17.64
C THR A 347 17.76 12.57 17.94
N VAL A 348 16.76 12.75 18.79
CA VAL A 348 15.68 11.77 19.01
C VAL A 348 14.38 12.30 18.41
N SER A 349 13.50 11.42 18.00
CA SER A 349 12.23 11.83 17.37
C SER A 349 11.12 10.82 17.57
N ALA A 350 9.89 11.33 17.50
CA ALA A 350 8.67 10.57 17.52
C ALA A 350 7.63 11.20 16.57
N GLY A 351 6.73 10.39 16.06
CA GLY A 351 5.61 10.85 15.25
C GLY A 351 4.43 9.92 15.30
N VAL A 352 3.26 10.46 14.98
CA VAL A 352 1.98 9.76 14.93
C VAL A 352 1.26 10.09 13.63
N GLN A 353 0.44 9.16 13.16
CA GLN A 353 -0.38 9.33 11.97
C GLN A 353 -1.73 8.64 12.17
N ARG A 354 -2.79 9.29 11.74
CA ARG A 354 -4.13 8.69 11.56
C ARG A 354 -4.43 8.62 10.08
N THR A 355 -4.88 7.45 9.60
CA THR A 355 -5.31 7.24 8.21
C THR A 355 -6.76 6.79 8.19
N ASP A 356 -7.59 7.47 7.39
CA ASP A 356 -8.99 7.17 7.11
C ASP A 356 -9.15 6.97 5.60
N TYR A 357 -9.53 5.75 5.19
CA TYR A 357 -9.55 5.33 3.78
C TYR A 357 -10.91 5.50 3.09
N GLY A 358 -11.95 5.94 3.79
CA GLY A 358 -13.30 6.05 3.21
C GLY A 358 -13.89 4.70 2.76
N LEU A 359 -13.67 3.65 3.52
CA LEU A 359 -14.03 2.28 3.17
C LEU A 359 -15.54 2.02 3.18
N SER A 360 -16.01 1.12 2.30
CA SER A 360 -17.36 0.58 2.31
C SER A 360 -17.33 -0.94 2.13
N ASN A 361 -18.47 -1.61 2.35
CA ASN A 361 -18.61 -3.04 2.14
C ASN A 361 -18.33 -3.44 0.68
N ASP A 362 -18.76 -2.62 -0.28
CA ASP A 362 -18.57 -2.89 -1.72
C ASP A 362 -17.11 -2.74 -2.15
N TYR A 363 -16.32 -1.92 -1.43
CA TYR A 363 -14.89 -1.81 -1.66
C TYR A 363 -14.12 -3.02 -1.14
N GLN A 364 -14.50 -3.57 0.01
CA GLN A 364 -13.77 -4.65 0.68
C GLN A 364 -13.91 -5.99 -0.03
N SER A 365 -12.79 -6.67 -0.22
CA SER A 365 -12.73 -8.05 -0.73
C SER A 365 -11.58 -8.79 -0.06
N ASP A 366 -11.65 -10.12 0.00
CA ASP A 366 -10.63 -10.97 0.65
C ASP A 366 -9.22 -10.76 0.07
N THR A 367 -9.16 -10.45 -1.20
CA THR A 367 -7.90 -10.24 -1.92
C THR A 367 -7.37 -8.81 -1.81
N SER A 368 -8.20 -7.84 -1.41
CA SER A 368 -7.84 -6.42 -1.45
C SER A 368 -8.63 -5.62 -0.42
N PHE A 369 -8.47 -5.97 0.86
CA PHE A 369 -9.05 -5.21 1.95
C PHE A 369 -8.08 -4.22 2.57
N SER A 370 -8.63 -3.11 3.06
CA SER A 370 -7.95 -2.11 3.87
C SER A 370 -8.66 -1.93 5.22
N CYS A 371 -7.99 -1.30 6.16
CA CYS A 371 -8.53 -0.98 7.47
C CYS A 371 -7.99 0.38 7.89
N ASP A 372 -8.83 1.25 8.42
CA ASP A 372 -8.38 2.51 9.01
C ASP A 372 -7.35 2.27 10.09
N SER A 373 -6.43 3.20 10.25
CA SER A 373 -5.28 2.94 11.09
C SER A 373 -4.76 4.18 11.80
N TYR A 374 -3.96 3.93 12.83
CA TYR A 374 -3.02 4.90 13.37
C TYR A 374 -1.65 4.26 13.48
N SER A 375 -0.64 5.05 13.12
CA SER A 375 0.76 4.63 13.13
C SER A 375 1.57 5.44 14.13
N ILE A 376 2.61 4.83 14.66
CA ILE A 376 3.57 5.46 15.56
C ILE A 376 4.97 5.16 15.05
N GLY A 377 5.78 6.20 14.95
CA GLY A 377 7.20 6.11 14.61
C GLY A 377 8.06 6.65 15.75
N LEU A 378 9.14 5.96 16.02
CA LEU A 378 10.15 6.35 17.03
C LEU A 378 11.55 6.11 16.47
N GLY A 379 12.51 6.93 16.89
CA GLY A 379 13.88 6.69 16.51
C GLY A 379 14.80 7.87 16.76
N GLY A 380 15.92 7.87 16.05
CA GLY A 380 16.90 8.94 16.18
C GLY A 380 17.87 9.01 15.02
N ALA A 381 18.66 10.06 15.03
CA ALA A 381 19.79 10.26 14.15
C ALA A 381 21.05 10.48 14.95
N VAL A 382 22.16 9.93 14.47
CA VAL A 382 23.50 10.10 15.06
C VAL A 382 24.45 10.63 14.00
N LYS A 383 25.02 11.80 14.23
CA LYS A 383 26.11 12.34 13.40
C LYS A 383 27.40 11.62 13.74
N LEU A 384 27.76 10.64 12.92
CA LEU A 384 29.00 9.86 13.09
C LEU A 384 30.24 10.69 12.76
N THR A 385 30.11 11.58 11.78
CA THR A 385 31.11 12.59 11.41
C THR A 385 30.38 13.89 11.03
N PRO A 386 31.10 15.01 10.79
CA PRO A 386 30.47 16.22 10.27
C PRO A 386 29.74 16.05 8.94
N LYS A 387 30.06 14.99 8.18
CA LYS A 387 29.50 14.70 6.85
C LYS A 387 28.57 13.50 6.81
N LEU A 388 28.61 12.62 7.82
CA LEU A 388 27.87 11.36 7.83
C LEU A 388 26.91 11.29 9.02
N THR A 389 25.63 11.12 8.73
CA THR A 389 24.57 10.91 9.71
C THR A 389 23.95 9.52 9.51
N MET A 390 23.82 8.76 10.59
CA MET A 390 23.08 7.49 10.63
C MET A 390 21.69 7.75 11.21
N ASN A 391 20.65 7.22 10.57
CA ASN A 391 19.26 7.24 11.03
C ASN A 391 18.81 5.82 11.39
N VAL A 392 18.13 5.68 12.53
CA VAL A 392 17.54 4.42 12.99
C VAL A 392 16.10 4.68 13.40
N ALA A 393 15.19 3.80 13.02
CA ALA A 393 13.79 3.94 13.34
C ALA A 393 13.09 2.60 13.56
N TYR A 394 12.06 2.64 14.40
CA TYR A 394 11.03 1.62 14.50
C TYR A 394 9.66 2.27 14.30
N PHE A 395 8.85 1.66 13.45
CA PHE A 395 7.54 2.16 13.07
C PHE A 395 6.53 1.00 13.12
N TRP A 396 5.35 1.24 13.67
CA TRP A 396 4.28 0.27 13.64
C TRP A 396 2.93 0.92 13.38
N THR A 397 2.04 0.13 12.76
CA THR A 397 0.66 0.54 12.48
C THR A 397 -0.32 -0.38 13.19
N ASN A 398 -1.26 0.22 13.90
CA ASN A 398 -2.42 -0.44 14.47
C ASN A 398 -3.61 -0.18 13.55
N TYR A 399 -4.29 -1.26 13.16
CA TYR A 399 -5.44 -1.20 12.27
C TYR A 399 -6.73 -1.48 13.03
N SER A 400 -7.74 -0.66 12.80
CA SER A 400 -9.10 -0.93 13.25
C SER A 400 -9.63 -2.16 12.51
N LYS A 401 -10.31 -3.06 13.19
CA LYS A 401 -10.98 -4.17 12.53
C LYS A 401 -12.11 -3.63 11.64
N TYR A 402 -12.26 -4.21 10.44
CA TYR A 402 -13.39 -3.92 9.57
C TYR A 402 -14.30 -5.14 9.46
N THR A 403 -15.59 -4.99 9.77
CA THR A 403 -16.58 -6.07 9.64
C THR A 403 -17.43 -5.83 8.41
N LYS A 404 -17.42 -6.81 7.48
CA LYS A 404 -18.27 -6.85 6.30
C LYS A 404 -19.29 -7.96 6.46
N SER A 405 -20.56 -7.61 6.63
CA SER A 405 -21.66 -8.57 6.58
C SER A 405 -22.36 -8.50 5.22
N THR A 406 -22.65 -9.64 4.65
CA THR A 406 -23.35 -9.78 3.36
C THR A 406 -24.53 -10.68 3.54
N ASP A 407 -25.73 -10.15 3.27
CA ASP A 407 -26.96 -10.92 3.34
C ASP A 407 -27.20 -11.75 2.06
N ALA A 408 -27.95 -12.84 2.16
CA ALA A 408 -28.31 -13.68 1.01
C ALA A 408 -29.13 -12.91 -0.05
N SER A 409 -29.86 -11.86 0.38
CA SER A 409 -30.62 -10.97 -0.52
C SER A 409 -29.75 -9.93 -1.23
N SER A 410 -28.53 -9.71 -0.77
CA SER A 410 -27.56 -8.85 -1.45
C SER A 410 -27.19 -9.46 -2.80
N ARG A 411 -26.76 -8.61 -3.73
CA ARG A 411 -26.34 -9.07 -5.05
C ARG A 411 -25.32 -10.22 -4.97
N GLY A 412 -25.69 -11.40 -5.44
CA GLY A 412 -24.89 -12.63 -5.40
C GLY A 412 -24.73 -13.24 -4.01
N GLY A 413 -25.13 -12.57 -2.94
CA GLY A 413 -24.89 -13.01 -1.57
C GLY A 413 -23.39 -12.96 -1.18
N TYR A 414 -23.04 -13.61 -0.07
CA TYR A 414 -21.66 -13.71 0.41
C TYR A 414 -20.78 -14.45 -0.61
N ASN A 415 -19.76 -13.76 -1.13
CA ASN A 415 -18.85 -14.30 -2.14
C ASN A 415 -19.55 -14.98 -3.34
N ASP A 416 -20.68 -14.44 -3.82
CA ASP A 416 -21.50 -14.98 -4.90
C ASP A 416 -22.08 -16.38 -4.63
N THR A 417 -22.30 -16.73 -3.37
CA THR A 417 -22.84 -18.03 -2.95
C THR A 417 -24.36 -18.06 -2.82
N THR A 418 -25.04 -16.93 -2.99
CA THR A 418 -26.47 -16.73 -2.68
C THR A 418 -26.87 -17.01 -1.22
N MET A 419 -25.88 -17.06 -0.33
CA MET A 419 -26.02 -17.27 1.11
C MET A 419 -25.51 -16.06 1.88
N SER A 420 -25.84 -15.96 3.16
CA SER A 420 -25.30 -14.92 4.06
C SER A 420 -23.92 -15.31 4.60
N GLY A 421 -23.08 -14.33 4.86
CA GLY A 421 -21.78 -14.51 5.52
C GLY A 421 -21.20 -13.22 6.04
N THR A 422 -20.16 -13.32 6.87
CA THR A 422 -19.50 -12.17 7.48
C THR A 422 -18.00 -12.37 7.51
N ASP A 423 -17.26 -11.35 7.11
CA ASP A 423 -15.80 -11.28 7.23
C ASP A 423 -15.38 -10.19 8.20
N VAL A 424 -14.45 -10.51 9.08
CA VAL A 424 -13.79 -9.54 9.96
C VAL A 424 -12.33 -9.43 9.52
N TYR A 425 -12.01 -8.34 8.86
CA TYR A 425 -10.67 -8.02 8.39
C TYR A 425 -9.83 -7.39 9.48
N SER A 426 -8.58 -7.82 9.61
CA SER A 426 -7.60 -7.22 10.52
C SER A 426 -6.19 -7.29 9.95
N ARG A 427 -5.34 -6.33 10.35
CA ARG A 427 -3.95 -6.21 9.88
C ARG A 427 -3.02 -5.81 11.00
N THR A 428 -1.75 -6.13 10.84
CA THR A 428 -0.64 -5.54 11.61
C THR A 428 0.47 -5.13 10.66
N ASN A 429 1.27 -4.12 11.06
CA ASN A 429 2.46 -3.74 10.33
C ASN A 429 3.55 -3.28 11.30
N LYS A 430 4.76 -3.78 11.12
CA LYS A 430 5.95 -3.45 11.90
C LYS A 430 7.11 -3.23 10.94
N VAL A 431 7.82 -2.12 11.10
CA VAL A 431 8.93 -1.75 10.24
C VAL A 431 10.11 -1.32 11.07
N PHE A 432 11.27 -1.86 10.76
CA PHE A 432 12.56 -1.40 11.24
C PHE A 432 13.32 -0.75 10.10
N GLY A 433 13.98 0.37 10.35
CA GLY A 433 14.71 1.12 9.35
C GLY A 433 16.11 1.55 9.80
N LEU A 434 17.05 1.47 8.86
CA LEU A 434 18.43 1.97 8.98
C LEU A 434 18.78 2.75 7.71
N GLY A 435 19.37 3.93 7.87
CA GLY A 435 19.76 4.78 6.74
C GLY A 435 20.97 5.65 7.06
N PHE A 436 21.63 6.10 6.00
CA PHE A 436 22.82 6.93 6.08
C PHE A 436 22.70 8.13 5.14
N ASP A 437 22.93 9.33 5.68
CA ASP A 437 22.96 10.57 4.91
C ASP A 437 24.41 11.07 4.88
N TYR A 438 24.88 11.43 3.70
CA TYR A 438 26.25 11.89 3.47
C TYR A 438 26.25 13.23 2.73
N LYS A 439 27.05 14.18 3.22
CA LYS A 439 27.34 15.46 2.56
C LYS A 439 28.80 15.44 2.08
N PHE A 440 28.99 15.57 0.78
CA PHE A 440 30.33 15.59 0.16
C PHE A 440 31.11 16.87 0.45
#